data_588eabbf9c45cfad0b8c7091d43fe7e8
#
_entry.id   588eabbf9c45cfad0b8c7091d43fe7e8
#
_cell.length_a   1.000
_cell.length_b   1.000
_cell.length_c   1.000
_cell.angle_alpha   90.00
_cell.angle_beta   90.00
_cell.angle_gamma   90.00
#
_symmetry.space_group_name_H-M   'P 1'
#
loop_
_entity.id
_entity.type
_entity.pdbx_description
1 polymer ?
#
loop_
_entity_poly.entity_id
_entity_poly.type
_entity_poly.pdbx_seq_one_letter_code
_entity_poly.pdbx_strand_id
1 'polypeptide(L)'
;VFYISNNGLTEYHHFTIENSPLLSNSVHDIAINGDGNVFFATENGIISYRGRASEGKETNSDVVVYPNPVRPNYSGVVGIKNLVPNTLVKITTIDGSFVTHLYSEGGQAIWDCTTIDGKKVSPGVYLIFVSDSTGKESYATKILVQ
;
A
#
# COMPACT_ATOMS: atom_id res chain seq x y z
N VAL A 1 -1.48 -16.33 -14.41
CA VAL A 1 -0.45 -15.75 -13.52
C VAL A 1 -1.01 -15.69 -12.11
N PHE A 2 -0.22 -16.10 -11.12
CA PHE A 2 -0.61 -16.10 -9.70
C PHE A 2 0.12 -14.98 -8.97
N TYR A 3 -0.61 -14.22 -8.17
CA TYR A 3 -0.07 -13.33 -7.15
C TYR A 3 -0.27 -14.01 -5.78
N ILE A 4 0.83 -14.39 -5.17
CA ILE A 4 0.85 -15.17 -3.93
C ILE A 4 1.66 -14.48 -2.84
N SER A 5 1.44 -14.85 -1.58
CA SER A 5 2.23 -14.39 -0.43
C SER A 5 3.68 -14.87 -0.53
N ASN A 6 4.60 -14.19 0.20
CA ASN A 6 6.02 -14.54 0.24
C ASN A 6 6.31 -15.98 0.66
N ASN A 7 5.46 -16.58 1.48
CA ASN A 7 5.59 -17.97 1.92
C ASN A 7 4.91 -18.98 0.97
N GLY A 8 4.30 -18.50 -0.12
CA GLY A 8 3.61 -19.32 -1.11
C GLY A 8 2.29 -19.96 -0.66
N LEU A 9 1.82 -19.66 0.56
CA LEU A 9 0.66 -20.33 1.16
C LEU A 9 -0.67 -19.62 0.92
N THR A 10 -0.63 -18.33 0.55
CA THR A 10 -1.84 -17.53 0.30
C THR A 10 -1.83 -17.01 -1.12
N GLU A 11 -2.87 -17.37 -1.88
CA GLU A 11 -3.13 -16.78 -3.19
C GLU A 11 -3.96 -15.52 -3.02
N TYR A 12 -3.45 -14.38 -3.50
CA TYR A 12 -4.17 -13.10 -3.50
C TYR A 12 -4.97 -12.90 -4.78
N HIS A 13 -4.38 -13.25 -5.92
CA HIS A 13 -5.02 -13.15 -7.22
C HIS A 13 -4.52 -14.21 -8.19
N HIS A 14 -5.45 -14.73 -9.01
CA HIS A 14 -5.15 -15.50 -10.19
C HIS A 14 -5.65 -14.75 -11.43
N PHE A 15 -4.72 -14.19 -12.19
CA PHE A 15 -5.04 -13.44 -13.42
C PHE A 15 -5.17 -14.40 -14.60
N THR A 16 -6.32 -14.33 -15.25
CA THR A 16 -6.63 -15.03 -16.51
C THR A 16 -7.30 -14.05 -17.48
N ILE A 17 -7.39 -14.42 -18.76
CA ILE A 17 -8.11 -13.62 -19.77
C ILE A 17 -9.61 -13.47 -19.46
N GLU A 18 -10.19 -14.39 -18.66
CA GLU A 18 -11.60 -14.36 -18.32
C GLU A 18 -11.92 -13.40 -17.17
N ASN A 19 -10.94 -13.13 -16.28
CA ASN A 19 -11.16 -12.34 -15.06
C ASN A 19 -10.34 -11.06 -14.98
N SER A 20 -9.49 -10.80 -15.96
CA SER A 20 -8.61 -9.64 -15.99
C SER A 20 -8.37 -9.15 -17.41
N PRO A 21 -7.82 -7.93 -17.61
CA PRO A 21 -7.42 -7.43 -18.91
C PRO A 21 -6.20 -8.14 -19.52
N LEU A 22 -5.76 -9.28 -18.97
CA LEU A 22 -4.63 -10.03 -19.50
C LEU A 22 -4.86 -10.37 -20.99
N LEU A 23 -3.87 -10.12 -21.83
CA LEU A 23 -4.01 -10.25 -23.29
C LEU A 23 -3.91 -11.71 -23.77
N SER A 24 -3.23 -12.57 -23.01
CA SER A 24 -3.13 -14.02 -23.23
C SER A 24 -2.79 -14.72 -21.92
N ASN A 25 -3.26 -15.95 -21.74
CA ASN A 25 -2.86 -16.82 -20.62
C ASN A 25 -1.40 -17.31 -20.77
N SER A 26 -0.83 -17.19 -21.98
CA SER A 26 0.58 -17.48 -22.27
C SER A 26 1.42 -16.26 -21.89
N VAL A 27 2.01 -16.28 -20.70
CA VAL A 27 2.89 -15.22 -20.19
C VAL A 27 4.34 -15.70 -20.29
N HIS A 28 5.16 -14.93 -21.00
CA HIS A 28 6.56 -15.25 -21.29
C HIS A 28 7.51 -14.65 -20.25
N ASP A 29 7.16 -13.46 -19.72
CA ASP A 29 8.02 -12.74 -18.78
C ASP A 29 7.20 -11.80 -17.90
N ILE A 30 7.74 -11.48 -16.71
CA ILE A 30 7.15 -10.55 -15.74
C ILE A 30 8.25 -9.62 -15.25
N ALA A 31 8.01 -8.31 -15.33
CA ALA A 31 8.88 -7.29 -14.79
C ALA A 31 8.14 -6.37 -13.84
N ILE A 32 8.83 -5.91 -12.79
CA ILE A 32 8.26 -4.97 -11.80
C ILE A 32 9.14 -3.72 -11.77
N ASN A 33 8.53 -2.54 -11.89
CA ASN A 33 9.27 -1.29 -11.74
C ASN A 33 9.24 -0.79 -10.29
N GLY A 34 10.07 0.23 -9.97
CA GLY A 34 10.17 0.80 -8.62
C GLY A 34 8.88 1.43 -8.07
N ASP A 35 7.91 1.73 -8.93
CA ASP A 35 6.59 2.25 -8.55
C ASP A 35 5.57 1.14 -8.23
N GLY A 36 5.98 -0.14 -8.34
CA GLY A 36 5.12 -1.29 -8.09
C GLY A 36 4.18 -1.64 -9.24
N ASN A 37 4.43 -1.13 -10.45
CA ASN A 37 3.72 -1.61 -11.63
C ASN A 37 4.34 -2.95 -12.08
N VAL A 38 3.51 -3.96 -12.21
CA VAL A 38 3.87 -5.27 -12.72
C VAL A 38 3.52 -5.34 -14.20
N PHE A 39 4.49 -5.62 -15.05
CA PHE A 39 4.33 -5.76 -16.50
C PHE A 39 4.32 -7.24 -16.86
N PHE A 40 3.32 -7.67 -17.58
CA PHE A 40 3.20 -9.02 -18.12
C PHE A 40 3.47 -8.97 -19.62
N ALA A 41 4.55 -9.60 -20.05
CA ALA A 41 4.82 -9.84 -21.46
C ALA A 41 4.11 -11.13 -21.88
N THR A 42 3.08 -10.99 -22.69
CA THR A 42 2.27 -12.11 -23.18
C THR A 42 2.49 -12.33 -24.67
N GLU A 43 2.01 -13.45 -25.16
CA GLU A 43 1.99 -13.77 -26.59
C GLU A 43 1.31 -12.67 -27.44
N ASN A 44 0.30 -11.99 -26.89
CA ASN A 44 -0.50 -10.99 -27.59
C ASN A 44 -0.14 -9.53 -27.22
N GLY A 45 0.99 -9.31 -26.56
CA GLY A 45 1.48 -7.98 -26.21
C GLY A 45 1.80 -7.81 -24.72
N ILE A 46 2.06 -6.58 -24.32
CA ILE A 46 2.44 -6.21 -22.95
C ILE A 46 1.29 -5.48 -22.28
N ILE A 47 0.98 -5.88 -21.06
CA ILE A 47 0.01 -5.18 -20.21
C ILE A 47 0.61 -4.96 -18.83
N SER A 48 0.21 -3.88 -18.16
CA SER A 48 0.62 -3.59 -16.77
C SER A 48 -0.53 -3.72 -15.79
N TYR A 49 -0.19 -4.18 -14.61
CA TYR A 49 -1.04 -4.20 -13.43
C TYR A 49 -0.41 -3.36 -12.33
N ARG A 50 -1.19 -2.49 -11.71
CA ARG A 50 -0.73 -1.71 -10.55
C ARG A 50 -1.32 -2.31 -9.28
N GLY A 51 -0.46 -2.99 -8.53
CA GLY A 51 -0.77 -3.51 -7.21
C GLY A 51 -0.67 -2.45 -6.10
N ARG A 52 -0.79 -2.92 -4.87
CA ARG A 52 -0.56 -2.09 -3.65
C ARG A 52 0.89 -2.08 -3.22
N ALA A 53 1.72 -3.01 -3.71
CA ALA A 53 3.13 -3.10 -3.38
C ALA A 53 3.97 -2.11 -4.18
N SER A 54 5.06 -1.64 -3.60
CA SER A 54 6.13 -0.88 -4.27
C SER A 54 7.48 -1.37 -3.76
N GLU A 55 8.56 -0.92 -4.40
CA GLU A 55 9.91 -1.21 -3.92
C GLU A 55 10.09 -0.70 -2.49
N GLY A 56 10.56 -1.57 -1.60
CA GLY A 56 10.83 -1.24 -0.20
C GLY A 56 12.09 -0.42 -0.03
N LYS A 57 12.14 0.37 1.04
CA LYS A 57 13.34 1.08 1.47
C LYS A 57 14.08 0.28 2.54
N GLU A 58 15.34 0.65 2.79
CA GLU A 58 16.13 0.07 3.89
C GLU A 58 15.79 0.71 5.24
N THR A 59 15.28 1.93 5.23
CA THR A 59 14.91 2.69 6.44
C THR A 59 13.59 3.44 6.24
N ASN A 60 12.90 3.76 7.33
CA ASN A 60 11.67 4.56 7.35
C ASN A 60 11.95 6.08 7.54
N SER A 61 13.09 6.60 7.03
CA SER A 61 13.53 7.98 7.28
C SER A 61 12.73 9.05 6.54
N ASP A 62 12.21 8.71 5.34
CA ASP A 62 11.61 9.68 4.42
C ASP A 62 10.16 9.31 4.08
N VAL A 63 9.38 8.97 5.09
CA VAL A 63 7.98 8.57 4.92
C VAL A 63 7.16 9.73 4.36
N VAL A 64 6.49 9.47 3.24
CA VAL A 64 5.63 10.44 2.55
C VAL A 64 4.20 9.94 2.51
N VAL A 65 3.25 10.86 2.71
CA VAL A 65 1.82 10.57 2.68
C VAL A 65 1.14 11.39 1.59
N TYR A 66 0.38 10.71 0.73
CA TYR A 66 -0.32 11.35 -0.38
C TYR A 66 -1.69 10.69 -0.65
N PRO A 67 -2.74 11.48 -0.92
CA PRO A 67 -2.77 12.93 -0.87
C PRO A 67 -2.72 13.47 0.56
N ASN A 68 -2.12 14.64 0.74
CA ASN A 68 -2.13 15.38 2.00
C ASN A 68 -2.23 16.89 1.68
N PRO A 69 -3.35 17.56 1.98
CA PRO A 69 -4.53 17.05 2.69
C PRO A 69 -5.43 16.13 1.85
N VAL A 70 -6.19 15.27 2.54
CA VAL A 70 -7.32 14.55 1.97
C VAL A 70 -8.51 15.50 1.92
N ARG A 71 -8.98 15.81 0.73
CA ARG A 71 -10.09 16.76 0.53
C ARG A 71 -11.46 16.05 0.69
N PRO A 72 -12.55 16.79 1.03
CA PRO A 72 -13.87 16.18 1.27
C PRO A 72 -14.42 15.34 0.10
N ASN A 73 -14.09 15.73 -1.13
CA ASN A 73 -14.55 15.03 -2.34
C ASN A 73 -13.60 13.94 -2.84
N TYR A 74 -12.55 13.62 -2.06
CA TYR A 74 -11.62 12.58 -2.41
C TYR A 74 -12.18 11.21 -2.01
N SER A 75 -12.40 10.35 -3.00
CA SER A 75 -12.93 8.99 -2.82
C SER A 75 -11.88 7.89 -2.96
N GLY A 76 -10.62 8.29 -3.15
CA GLY A 76 -9.50 7.36 -3.29
C GLY A 76 -8.90 6.94 -1.95
N VAL A 77 -7.75 6.31 -2.02
CA VAL A 77 -6.98 5.85 -0.87
C VAL A 77 -5.78 6.74 -0.60
N VAL A 78 -5.33 6.78 0.63
CA VAL A 78 -4.10 7.46 1.05
C VAL A 78 -2.93 6.47 0.95
N GLY A 79 -1.92 6.81 0.17
CA GLY A 79 -0.66 6.09 0.10
C GLY A 79 0.34 6.60 1.13
N ILE A 80 0.90 5.72 1.92
CA ILE A 80 2.02 5.98 2.85
C ILE A 80 3.22 5.28 2.24
N LYS A 81 4.19 6.06 1.75
CA LYS A 81 5.30 5.57 0.92
C LYS A 81 6.66 5.70 1.60
N ASN A 82 7.67 5.11 0.96
CA ASN A 82 9.06 5.06 1.41
C ASN A 82 9.21 4.27 2.73
N LEU A 83 8.48 3.18 2.83
CA LEU A 83 8.52 2.28 3.98
C LEU A 83 9.50 1.13 3.76
N VAL A 84 9.99 0.58 4.86
CA VAL A 84 10.63 -0.74 4.87
C VAL A 84 9.53 -1.81 4.66
N PRO A 85 9.80 -2.91 3.95
CA PRO A 85 8.83 -3.99 3.80
C PRO A 85 8.38 -4.55 5.16
N ASN A 86 7.08 -4.87 5.25
CA ASN A 86 6.42 -5.39 6.47
C ASN A 86 6.50 -4.46 7.70
N THR A 87 6.69 -3.16 7.47
CA THR A 87 6.61 -2.16 8.53
C THR A 87 5.19 -2.06 9.05
N LEU A 88 5.03 -2.10 10.38
CA LEU A 88 3.78 -1.75 11.04
C LEU A 88 3.62 -0.23 11.03
N VAL A 89 2.56 0.24 10.39
CA VAL A 89 2.14 1.65 10.36
C VAL A 89 0.96 1.81 11.29
N LYS A 90 1.09 2.64 12.32
CA LYS A 90 0.04 2.95 13.28
C LYS A 90 -0.45 4.37 13.07
N ILE A 91 -1.75 4.55 13.02
CA ILE A 91 -2.41 5.85 12.84
C ILE A 91 -3.17 6.18 14.12
N THR A 92 -2.96 7.40 14.60
CA THR A 92 -3.64 7.95 15.77
C THR A 92 -4.23 9.32 15.47
N THR A 93 -5.17 9.76 16.28
CA THR A 93 -5.57 11.16 16.36
C THR A 93 -4.45 12.01 16.98
N ILE A 94 -4.58 13.34 16.96
CA ILE A 94 -3.57 14.25 17.51
C ILE A 94 -3.40 14.13 19.03
N ASP A 95 -4.45 13.69 19.74
CA ASP A 95 -4.44 13.41 21.19
C ASP A 95 -3.90 12.00 21.54
N GLY A 96 -3.48 11.22 20.51
CA GLY A 96 -2.90 9.91 20.69
C GLY A 96 -3.90 8.74 20.70
N SER A 97 -5.20 9.01 20.51
CA SER A 97 -6.22 7.95 20.44
C SER A 97 -5.98 7.07 19.21
N PHE A 98 -6.00 5.75 19.39
CA PHE A 98 -5.78 4.78 18.32
C PHE A 98 -6.89 4.84 17.27
N VAL A 99 -6.52 4.86 15.99
CA VAL A 99 -7.43 4.85 14.85
C VAL A 99 -7.39 3.51 14.12
N THR A 100 -6.22 3.14 13.62
CA THR A 100 -6.00 1.88 12.91
C THR A 100 -4.53 1.54 12.82
N HIS A 101 -4.24 0.34 12.36
CA HIS A 101 -2.88 -0.07 11.96
C HIS A 101 -2.91 -0.77 10.60
N LEU A 102 -1.81 -0.70 9.90
CA LEU A 102 -1.60 -1.23 8.56
C LEU A 102 -0.21 -1.86 8.49
N TYR A 103 -0.02 -2.77 7.55
CA TYR A 103 1.32 -3.26 7.22
C TYR A 103 1.70 -2.78 5.83
N SER A 104 2.98 -2.46 5.64
CA SER A 104 3.49 -2.12 4.32
C SER A 104 3.60 -3.36 3.44
N GLU A 105 3.14 -3.24 2.20
CA GLU A 105 3.37 -4.18 1.12
C GLU A 105 4.53 -3.64 0.27
N GLY A 106 5.74 -4.21 0.46
CA GLY A 106 6.95 -3.57 -0.05
C GLY A 106 7.16 -2.21 0.61
N GLY A 107 7.36 -1.16 -0.18
CA GLY A 107 7.66 0.20 0.27
C GLY A 107 6.44 1.07 0.59
N GLN A 108 5.21 0.55 0.61
CA GLN A 108 4.02 1.37 0.87
C GLN A 108 2.94 0.65 1.68
N ALA A 109 2.15 1.44 2.42
CA ALA A 109 0.91 1.02 3.05
C ALA A 109 -0.24 1.87 2.50
N ILE A 110 -1.45 1.32 2.47
CA ILE A 110 -2.64 1.96 1.92
C ILE A 110 -3.69 2.14 3.02
N TRP A 111 -4.12 3.38 3.22
CA TRP A 111 -5.17 3.73 4.16
C TRP A 111 -6.38 4.32 3.42
N ASP A 112 -7.54 3.78 3.67
CA ASP A 112 -8.82 4.21 3.08
C ASP A 112 -9.57 5.27 3.93
N CYS A 113 -8.86 5.89 4.88
CA CYS A 113 -9.41 6.84 5.85
C CYS A 113 -10.53 6.23 6.71
N THR A 114 -10.35 4.97 7.14
CA THR A 114 -11.24 4.32 8.10
C THR A 114 -10.54 3.99 9.41
N THR A 115 -11.34 3.83 10.46
CA THR A 115 -10.90 3.24 11.73
C THR A 115 -10.74 1.73 11.60
N ILE A 116 -10.19 1.08 12.61
CA ILE A 116 -10.07 -0.39 12.68
C ILE A 116 -11.43 -1.09 12.55
N ASP A 117 -12.51 -0.44 12.93
CA ASP A 117 -13.89 -0.95 12.81
C ASP A 117 -14.53 -0.64 11.44
N GLY A 118 -13.77 -0.11 10.47
CA GLY A 118 -14.24 0.21 9.13
C GLY A 118 -15.09 1.48 9.00
N LYS A 119 -15.18 2.31 10.04
CA LYS A 119 -15.91 3.59 10.01
C LYS A 119 -15.03 4.69 9.45
N LYS A 120 -15.59 5.55 8.60
CA LYS A 120 -14.87 6.74 8.10
C LYS A 120 -14.43 7.63 9.25
N VAL A 121 -13.19 8.10 9.18
CA VAL A 121 -12.66 9.04 10.18
C VAL A 121 -13.25 10.44 10.01
N SER A 122 -13.35 11.19 11.09
CA SER A 122 -13.79 12.58 11.08
C SER A 122 -12.71 13.50 10.52
N PRO A 123 -13.05 14.68 9.98
CA PRO A 123 -12.07 15.70 9.66
C PRO A 123 -11.14 16.01 10.83
N GLY A 124 -9.85 16.09 10.57
CA GLY A 124 -8.85 16.32 11.62
C GLY A 124 -7.43 16.00 11.19
N VAL A 125 -6.48 16.21 12.10
CA VAL A 125 -5.08 15.84 11.92
C VAL A 125 -4.83 14.47 12.54
N TYR A 126 -4.21 13.58 11.77
CA TYR A 126 -3.83 12.24 12.19
C TYR A 126 -2.32 12.10 12.18
N LEU A 127 -1.78 11.44 13.18
CA LEU A 127 -0.36 11.17 13.31
C LEU A 127 -0.07 9.75 12.81
N ILE A 128 1.01 9.60 12.10
CA ILE A 128 1.47 8.34 11.53
C ILE A 128 2.78 7.96 12.21
N PHE A 129 2.80 6.78 12.79
CA PHE A 129 3.95 6.15 13.40
C PHE A 129 4.33 4.91 12.61
N VAL A 130 5.62 4.62 12.55
CA VAL A 130 6.16 3.43 11.91
C VAL A 130 7.03 2.67 12.90
N SER A 131 7.01 1.35 12.82
CA SER A 131 7.90 0.50 13.63
C SER A 131 9.13 0.10 12.83
N ASP A 132 10.27 0.03 13.48
CA ASP A 132 11.46 -0.58 12.90
C ASP A 132 11.44 -2.12 13.05
N SER A 133 12.47 -2.79 12.57
CA SER A 133 12.61 -4.25 12.65
C SER A 133 12.69 -4.79 14.08
N THR A 134 12.94 -3.92 15.07
CA THR A 134 12.96 -4.27 16.50
C THR A 134 11.62 -4.06 17.18
N GLY A 135 10.63 -3.52 16.46
CA GLY A 135 9.30 -3.16 16.97
C GLY A 135 9.25 -1.80 17.67
N LYS A 136 10.34 -1.02 17.64
CA LYS A 136 10.35 0.33 18.19
C LYS A 136 9.59 1.28 17.28
N GLU A 137 8.53 1.89 17.83
CA GLU A 137 7.74 2.92 17.13
C GLU A 137 8.49 4.26 17.08
N SER A 138 8.38 4.94 15.97
CA SER A 138 8.81 6.33 15.79
C SER A 138 7.75 7.14 15.04
N TYR A 139 7.62 8.43 15.37
CA TYR A 139 6.80 9.35 14.62
C TYR A 139 7.39 9.53 13.21
N ALA A 140 6.59 9.30 12.19
CA ALA A 140 7.01 9.46 10.81
C ALA A 140 6.51 10.78 10.20
N THR A 141 5.19 11.00 10.23
CA THR A 141 4.57 12.18 9.59
C THR A 141 3.13 12.37 10.09
N LYS A 142 2.45 13.36 9.53
CA LYS A 142 1.04 13.64 9.80
C LYS A 142 0.25 13.82 8.51
N ILE A 143 -1.06 13.64 8.59
CA ILE A 143 -1.99 13.85 7.50
C ILE A 143 -3.19 14.68 7.99
N LEU A 144 -3.66 15.60 7.15
CA LEU A 144 -4.88 16.35 7.36
C LEU A 144 -6.00 15.72 6.53
N VAL A 145 -7.08 15.31 7.20
CA VAL A 145 -8.35 14.92 6.56
C VAL A 145 -9.34 16.07 6.74
N GLN A 146 -9.97 16.51 5.63
CA GLN A 146 -10.94 17.60 5.59
C GLN A 146 -12.36 17.12 5.35
#